data_7f843ca413b029fdcaaaae6a42b2e6e3
#
_entry.id   7f843ca413b029fdcaaaae6a42b2e6e3
#
_cell.length_a   1.000
_cell.length_b   1.000
_cell.length_c   1.000
_cell.angle_alpha   90.00
_cell.angle_beta   90.00
_cell.angle_gamma   90.00
#
_symmetry.space_group_name_H-M   'P 1'
#
loop_
_entity.id
_entity.type
_entity.pdbx_description
1 polymer ?
#
loop_
_entity_poly.entity_id
_entity_poly.type
_entity_poly.pdbx_seq_one_letter_code
_entity_poly.pdbx_strand_id
1 'polypeptide(L)' 'MAIRISRHAQKQMKWRQITEAEAESTIAEPDMQQDSIKGRKNAFKTLGGRLIKVTYCREGDDIVIVTAVIKRK' A
#
# COMPACT_ATOMS: atom_id res chain seq x y z
N MET A 1 12.46 2.99 11.07
CA MET A 1 11.64 3.29 9.89
C MET A 1 10.17 3.24 10.30
N ALA A 2 9.45 4.32 10.09
CA ALA A 2 8.04 4.39 10.44
C ALA A 2 7.19 4.33 9.17
N ILE A 3 6.01 3.73 9.28
CA ILE A 3 5.05 3.72 8.20
C ILE A 3 3.90 4.64 8.59
N ARG A 4 3.69 5.68 7.80
CA ARG A 4 2.59 6.61 7.99
C ARG A 4 1.55 6.37 6.89
N ILE A 5 0.29 6.52 7.25
CA ILE A 5 -0.80 6.30 6.31
C ILE A 5 -1.52 7.62 6.10
N SER A 6 -1.60 8.09 4.86
CA SER A 6 -2.28 9.33 4.56
C SER A 6 -3.77 9.21 4.91
N ARG A 7 -4.41 10.36 5.14
CA ARG A 7 -5.84 10.38 5.46
C ARG A 7 -6.67 9.73 4.35
N HIS A 8 -6.30 10.00 3.12
CA HIS A 8 -6.97 9.41 1.96
C HIS A 8 -6.84 7.89 1.95
N ALA A 9 -5.62 7.39 2.21
CA ALA A 9 -5.38 5.96 2.27
C ALA A 9 -6.12 5.31 3.43
N GLN A 10 -6.18 5.98 4.58
CA GLN A 10 -6.92 5.46 5.73
C GLN A 10 -8.39 5.25 5.39
N LYS A 11 -9.01 6.21 4.71
CA LYS A 11 -10.41 6.08 4.30
C LYS A 11 -10.61 4.94 3.31
N GLN A 12 -9.71 4.80 2.35
CA GLN A 12 -9.77 3.71 1.38
C GLN A 12 -9.61 2.35 2.05
N MET A 13 -8.67 2.24 2.98
CA MET A 13 -8.42 0.99 3.70
C MET A 13 -9.64 0.59 4.53
N LYS A 14 -10.24 1.56 5.20
CA LYS A 14 -11.45 1.30 5.98
C LYS A 14 -12.60 0.83 5.09
N TRP A 15 -12.79 1.47 3.96
CA TRP A 15 -13.84 1.13 3.01
C TRP A 15 -13.67 -0.27 2.44
N ARG A 16 -12.44 -0.65 2.16
CA ARG A 16 -12.12 -1.93 1.53
C ARG A 16 -11.71 -3.01 2.52
N GLN A 17 -11.78 -2.68 3.81
CA GLN A 17 -11.42 -3.60 4.89
C GLN A 17 -9.99 -4.12 4.74
N ILE A 18 -9.08 -3.22 4.42
CA ILE A 18 -7.64 -3.51 4.40
C ILE A 18 -7.08 -3.07 5.75
N THR A 19 -6.43 -4.00 6.47
CA THR A 19 -5.83 -3.68 7.76
C THR A 19 -4.45 -3.04 7.54
N GLU A 20 -3.96 -2.34 8.56
CA GLU A 20 -2.60 -1.79 8.51
C GLU A 20 -1.57 -2.90 8.33
N ALA A 21 -1.77 -4.03 9.00
CA ALA A 21 -0.87 -5.18 8.87
C ALA A 21 -0.83 -5.69 7.44
N GLU A 22 -1.97 -5.73 6.76
CA GLU A 22 -2.03 -6.15 5.35
C GLU A 22 -1.30 -5.17 4.44
N ALA A 23 -1.48 -3.86 4.68
CA ALA A 23 -0.79 -2.85 3.90
C ALA A 23 0.73 -2.91 4.13
N GLU A 24 1.16 -3.05 5.38
CA GLU A 24 2.57 -3.16 5.71
C GLU A 24 3.19 -4.42 5.10
N SER A 25 2.48 -5.54 5.15
CA SER A 25 2.94 -6.79 4.54
C SER A 25 3.09 -6.64 3.02
N THR A 26 2.17 -5.92 2.39
CA THR A 26 2.23 -5.66 0.96
C THR A 26 3.48 -4.87 0.59
N ILE A 27 3.87 -3.92 1.43
CA ILE A 27 5.07 -3.12 1.19
C ILE A 27 6.34 -3.92 1.49
N ALA A 28 6.34 -4.68 2.58
CA ALA A 28 7.52 -5.40 3.04
C ALA A 28 7.86 -6.60 2.16
N GLU A 29 6.86 -7.32 1.71
CA GLU A 29 7.04 -8.54 0.92
C GLU A 29 6.06 -8.57 -0.25
N PRO A 30 6.20 -7.65 -1.22
CA PRO A 30 5.29 -7.61 -2.34
C PRO A 30 5.49 -8.79 -3.29
N ASP A 31 4.40 -9.29 -3.87
CA ASP A 31 4.48 -10.25 -4.95
C ASP A 31 4.98 -9.60 -6.23
N MET A 32 4.66 -8.34 -6.41
CA MET A 32 5.11 -7.54 -7.54
C MET A 32 5.24 -6.09 -7.12
N GLN A 33 6.20 -5.40 -7.70
CA GLN A 33 6.42 -3.99 -7.42
C GLN A 33 6.68 -3.26 -8.73
N GLN A 34 6.12 -2.08 -8.87
CA GLN A 34 6.31 -1.23 -10.05
C GLN A 34 6.59 0.19 -9.61
N ASP A 35 7.40 0.89 -10.39
CA ASP A 35 7.60 2.32 -10.18
C ASP A 35 6.36 3.07 -10.67
N SER A 36 6.02 4.12 -9.97
CA SER A 36 4.93 5.00 -10.32
C SER A 36 5.47 6.41 -10.55
N ILE A 37 4.59 7.35 -10.85
CA ILE A 37 4.97 8.72 -11.11
C ILE A 37 5.45 9.42 -9.84
N LYS A 38 6.28 10.45 -9.98
CA LYS A 38 6.72 11.33 -8.89
C LYS A 38 7.42 10.59 -7.74
N GLY A 39 8.22 9.58 -8.09
CA GLY A 39 8.97 8.84 -7.07
C GLY A 39 8.17 7.91 -6.20
N ARG A 40 6.92 7.68 -6.54
CA ARG A 40 6.07 6.72 -5.82
C ARG A 40 6.28 5.32 -6.34
N LYS A 41 5.90 4.34 -5.54
CA LYS A 41 5.96 2.93 -5.93
C LYS A 41 4.63 2.25 -5.67
N ASN A 42 4.29 1.31 -6.53
CA ASN A 42 3.11 0.47 -6.36
C ASN A 42 3.55 -0.92 -5.96
N ALA A 43 3.08 -1.40 -4.83
CA ALA A 43 3.32 -2.76 -4.36
C ALA A 43 2.04 -3.55 -4.45
N PHE A 44 2.14 -4.79 -4.94
CA PHE A 44 1.00 -5.68 -5.11
C PHE A 44 1.23 -6.95 -4.31
N LYS A 45 0.22 -7.41 -3.63
CA LYS A 45 0.28 -8.68 -2.91
C LYS A 45 -1.10 -9.30 -2.82
N THR A 46 -1.16 -10.62 -3.04
CA THR A 46 -2.40 -11.36 -2.86
C THR A 46 -2.48 -11.84 -1.42
N LEU A 47 -3.49 -11.40 -0.70
CA LEU A 47 -3.75 -11.80 0.67
C LEU A 47 -5.22 -12.16 0.81
N GLY A 48 -5.50 -13.37 1.31
CA GLY A 48 -6.87 -13.80 1.55
C GLY A 48 -7.74 -13.80 0.29
N GLY A 49 -7.16 -14.10 -0.87
CA GLY A 49 -7.88 -14.11 -2.13
C GLY A 49 -8.11 -12.75 -2.75
N ARG A 50 -7.53 -11.69 -2.16
CA ARG A 50 -7.65 -10.34 -2.67
C ARG A 50 -6.29 -9.85 -3.17
N LEU A 51 -6.26 -9.21 -4.32
CA LEU A 51 -5.05 -8.56 -4.81
C LEU A 51 -5.03 -7.12 -4.29
N ILE A 52 -4.15 -6.86 -3.34
CA ILE A 52 -4.02 -5.56 -2.70
C ILE A 52 -2.94 -4.77 -3.43
N LYS A 53 -3.26 -3.53 -3.79
CA LYS A 53 -2.31 -2.59 -4.36
C LYS A 53 -2.12 -1.44 -3.40
N VAL A 54 -0.88 -1.19 -3.00
CA VAL A 54 -0.52 -0.08 -2.13
C VAL A 54 0.43 0.84 -2.88
N THR A 55 0.06 2.10 -3.00
CA THR A 55 0.94 3.13 -3.56
C THR A 55 1.57 3.89 -2.40
N TYR A 56 2.88 3.94 -2.38
CA TYR A 56 3.62 4.58 -1.30
C TYR A 56 4.82 5.34 -1.83
N CYS A 57 5.34 6.24 -1.00
CA CYS A 57 6.58 6.95 -1.28
C CYS A 57 7.44 6.96 -0.02
N ARG A 58 8.72 7.28 -0.18
CA ARG A 58 9.64 7.43 0.93
C ARG A 58 9.83 8.91 1.23
N GLU A 59 9.79 9.26 2.52
CA GLU A 59 10.14 10.58 3.02
C GLU A 59 11.18 10.40 4.12
N GLY A 60 12.45 10.66 3.78
CA GLY A 60 13.55 10.37 4.69
C GLY A 60 13.61 8.86 4.96
N ASP A 61 13.55 8.49 6.23
CA ASP A 61 13.53 7.08 6.65
C ASP A 61 12.12 6.51 6.77
N ASP A 62 11.11 7.33 6.53
CA ASP A 62 9.72 6.93 6.68
C ASP A 62 9.11 6.51 5.35
N ILE A 63 8.09 5.66 5.44
CA ILE A 63 7.27 5.28 4.30
C ILE A 63 5.90 5.90 4.50
N VAL A 64 5.39 6.57 3.46
CA VAL A 64 4.06 7.18 3.49
C VAL A 64 3.17 6.45 2.49
N ILE A 65 2.12 5.83 2.99
CA ILE A 65 1.14 5.17 2.13
C ILE A 65 0.18 6.23 1.60
N VAL A 66 0.18 6.41 0.29
CA VAL A 66 -0.64 7.42 -0.39
C VAL A 66 -2.01 6.87 -0.74
N THR A 67 -2.05 5.62 -1.18
CA THR A 67 -3.27 4.97 -1.66
C THR A 67 -3.20 3.48 -1.36
N ALA A 68 -4.33 2.90 -1.00
CA ALA A 68 -4.42 1.46 -0.82
C ALA A 68 -5.77 1.00 -1.40
N VAL A 69 -5.73 0.13 -2.40
CA VAL A 69 -6.93 -0.34 -3.08
C VAL A 69 -6.86 -1.84 -3.32
N ILE A 70 -8.00 -2.44 -3.64
CA ILE A 70 -8.07 -3.83 -4.03
C ILE A 70 -8.28 -3.86 -5.54
N LYS A 71 -7.39 -4.57 -6.23
CA LYS A 71 -7.50 -4.78 -7.66
C LYS A 71 -8.31 -6.04 -7.91
N ARG A 72 -9.28 -5.95 -8.77
CA ARG A 72 -10.00 -7.13 -9.23
C ARG A 72 -9.33 -7.64 -10.50
N LYS A 73 -9.25 -8.93 -10.57
CA LYS A 73 -8.78 -9.57 -11.81
C LYS A 73 -9.82 -9.43 -12.89
#